data_085a93622a192b2e78f8de7eb06b833a
#
_entry.id   085a93622a192b2e78f8de7eb06b833a
#
_cell.length_a   1.000
_cell.length_b   1.000
_cell.length_c   1.000
_cell.angle_alpha   90.00
_cell.angle_beta   90.00
_cell.angle_gamma   90.00
#
_symmetry.space_group_name_H-M   'P 1'
#
loop_
_entity.id
_entity.type
_entity.pdbx_description
1 polymer ?
#
loop_
_entity_poly.entity_id
_entity_poly.type
_entity_poly.pdbx_seq_one_letter_code
_entity_poly.pdbx_strand_id
1 'polypeptide(L)'
;QMCIRDRLILPFVDLKTEYYDLGLLHRNETRDQVTIDAANATKRLGVAVKCATITPNRQRMEEYPQLTEMWKSPNGTIRAILDGTAFRAPIVLPMIHPVVKNWEAPITIARHAYGDMYKAVDMVTEEPGTATLTFKGESGAEKTLTVQTVSGPAVWQGQHNTEKSIRAFARSCFQYAINQRQDLWFSTKDTISKVYDGEFKRIFEEEYETTYKAEFEKLGLTYFYTLIDDAVARVIRSRGGFIWALKNYDGDVMSDMVATAFGSLAMMTSVLVSPDGTM
;
A
#
# COMPACT_ATOMS: atom_id res chain seq x y z
N GLN A 1 10.25 -17.86 -10.06
CA GLN A 1 10.51 -17.91 -8.60
C GLN A 1 10.79 -19.35 -8.15
N MET A 2 10.10 -20.35 -8.65
CA MET A 2 10.45 -21.76 -8.36
C MET A 2 11.92 -22.06 -8.69
N CYS A 3 12.43 -21.55 -9.82
CA CYS A 3 13.84 -21.72 -10.17
C CYS A 3 14.82 -21.08 -9.16
N ILE A 4 14.46 -19.93 -8.56
CA ILE A 4 15.28 -19.29 -7.52
C ILE A 4 15.29 -20.17 -6.26
N ARG A 5 14.11 -20.59 -5.81
CA ARG A 5 14.00 -21.51 -4.66
C ARG A 5 14.82 -22.77 -4.89
N ASP A 6 14.60 -23.46 -6.01
CA ASP A 6 15.15 -24.78 -6.27
C ASP A 6 16.66 -24.75 -6.53
N ARG A 7 17.18 -23.67 -7.13
CA ARG A 7 18.60 -23.57 -7.51
C ARG A 7 19.47 -22.79 -6.53
N LEU A 8 18.89 -21.79 -5.84
CA LEU A 8 19.68 -20.89 -5.00
C LEU A 8 19.39 -21.03 -3.50
N ILE A 9 18.31 -21.67 -3.11
CA ILE A 9 17.91 -21.81 -1.69
C ILE A 9 17.98 -23.27 -1.24
N LEU A 10 17.23 -24.17 -1.86
CA LEU A 10 17.12 -25.57 -1.43
C LEU A 10 18.46 -26.34 -1.40
N PRO A 11 19.49 -26.04 -2.23
CA PRO A 11 20.79 -26.69 -2.10
C PRO A 11 21.52 -26.38 -0.78
N PHE A 12 21.12 -25.30 -0.07
CA PHE A 12 21.80 -24.81 1.13
C PHE A 12 20.93 -24.84 2.39
N VAL A 13 19.61 -24.96 2.23
CA VAL A 13 18.66 -24.87 3.33
C VAL A 13 17.55 -25.91 3.16
N ASP A 14 17.30 -26.71 4.21
CA ASP A 14 16.11 -27.58 4.28
C ASP A 14 14.88 -26.73 4.58
N LEU A 15 14.21 -26.27 3.52
CA LEU A 15 13.09 -25.37 3.59
C LEU A 15 11.77 -26.12 3.36
N LYS A 16 10.96 -26.23 4.39
CA LYS A 16 9.56 -26.70 4.27
C LYS A 16 8.68 -25.56 3.77
N THR A 17 7.95 -25.80 2.69
CA THR A 17 7.08 -24.78 2.07
C THR A 17 5.66 -25.29 1.93
N GLU A 18 4.69 -24.39 2.17
CA GLU A 18 3.30 -24.57 1.75
C GLU A 18 3.09 -23.77 0.45
N TYR A 19 2.49 -24.39 -0.54
CA TYR A 19 2.26 -23.77 -1.84
C TYR A 19 0.77 -23.49 -2.06
N TYR A 20 0.47 -22.27 -2.48
CA TYR A 20 -0.87 -21.81 -2.85
C TYR A 20 -0.85 -21.30 -4.28
N ASP A 21 -1.59 -21.95 -5.17
CA ASP A 21 -1.68 -21.52 -6.56
C ASP A 21 -2.63 -20.33 -6.71
N LEU A 22 -2.04 -19.14 -6.89
CA LEU A 22 -2.78 -17.91 -7.16
C LEU A 22 -2.96 -17.64 -8.66
N GLY A 23 -2.78 -18.65 -9.50
CA GLY A 23 -3.07 -18.60 -10.92
C GLY A 23 -4.55 -18.33 -11.17
N LEU A 24 -4.85 -17.64 -12.29
CA LEU A 24 -6.20 -17.14 -12.56
C LEU A 24 -7.26 -18.26 -12.64
N LEU A 25 -6.90 -19.40 -13.24
CA LEU A 25 -7.81 -20.53 -13.38
C LEU A 25 -8.13 -21.19 -12.04
N HIS A 26 -7.11 -21.46 -11.24
CA HIS A 26 -7.30 -22.08 -9.92
C HIS A 26 -8.05 -21.15 -8.94
N ARG A 27 -7.82 -19.85 -9.03
CA ARG A 27 -8.63 -18.86 -8.30
C ARG A 27 -10.10 -18.91 -8.72
N ASN A 28 -10.39 -19.07 -10.02
CA ASN A 28 -11.75 -19.22 -10.52
C ASN A 28 -12.41 -20.52 -10.01
N GLU A 29 -11.70 -21.65 -10.03
CA GLU A 29 -12.18 -22.95 -9.52
C GLU A 29 -12.53 -22.88 -8.02
N THR A 30 -11.69 -22.20 -7.25
CA THR A 30 -11.87 -22.03 -5.80
C THR A 30 -12.72 -20.83 -5.39
N ARG A 31 -13.29 -20.09 -6.36
CA ARG A 31 -14.02 -18.84 -6.13
C ARG A 31 -13.19 -17.85 -5.29
N ASP A 32 -11.93 -17.73 -5.61
CA ASP A 32 -10.90 -16.93 -4.94
C ASP A 32 -10.59 -17.30 -3.48
N GLN A 33 -11.12 -18.43 -2.98
CA GLN A 33 -10.85 -18.91 -1.61
C GLN A 33 -9.36 -19.14 -1.38
N VAL A 34 -8.63 -19.66 -2.38
CA VAL A 34 -7.18 -19.89 -2.29
C VAL A 34 -6.40 -18.63 -1.95
N THR A 35 -6.86 -17.44 -2.37
CA THR A 35 -6.22 -16.16 -2.02
C THR A 35 -6.38 -15.85 -0.52
N ILE A 36 -7.53 -16.15 0.05
CA ILE A 36 -7.81 -16.00 1.48
C ILE A 36 -6.97 -16.98 2.29
N ASP A 37 -6.92 -18.25 1.84
CA ASP A 37 -6.15 -19.31 2.49
C ASP A 37 -4.64 -18.99 2.50
N ALA A 38 -4.11 -18.48 1.39
CA ALA A 38 -2.72 -18.02 1.28
C ALA A 38 -2.41 -16.89 2.27
N ALA A 39 -3.32 -15.91 2.41
CA ALA A 39 -3.15 -14.83 3.37
C ALA A 39 -3.18 -15.32 4.82
N ASN A 40 -4.10 -16.23 5.15
CA ASN A 40 -4.18 -16.83 6.49
C ASN A 40 -2.97 -17.70 6.81
N ALA A 41 -2.47 -18.45 5.83
CA ALA A 41 -1.23 -19.22 5.98
C ALA A 41 -0.03 -18.30 6.23
N THR A 42 0.03 -17.15 5.54
CA THR A 42 1.07 -16.14 5.77
C THR A 42 1.03 -15.62 7.21
N LYS A 43 -0.15 -15.33 7.76
CA LYS A 43 -0.28 -14.95 9.18
C LYS A 43 0.22 -16.03 10.13
N ARG A 44 -0.10 -17.29 9.84
CA ARG A 44 0.28 -18.42 10.68
C ARG A 44 1.78 -18.73 10.63
N LEU A 45 2.38 -18.65 9.44
CA LEU A 45 3.79 -18.96 9.21
C LEU A 45 4.74 -17.80 9.49
N GLY A 46 4.23 -16.57 9.51
CA GLY A 46 5.01 -15.35 9.75
C GLY A 46 5.78 -14.84 8.53
N VAL A 47 5.89 -15.63 7.46
CA VAL A 47 6.64 -15.25 6.25
C VAL A 47 6.03 -15.88 5.01
N ALA A 48 6.02 -15.14 3.89
CA ALA A 48 5.63 -15.68 2.59
C ALA A 48 6.37 -14.98 1.44
N VAL A 49 6.50 -15.67 0.33
CA VAL A 49 6.98 -15.12 -0.94
C VAL A 49 5.89 -15.23 -1.98
N LYS A 50 5.44 -14.09 -2.51
CA LYS A 50 4.39 -14.03 -3.52
C LYS A 50 4.97 -13.75 -4.90
N CYS A 51 4.56 -14.56 -5.87
CA CYS A 51 4.84 -14.33 -7.29
C CYS A 51 3.89 -13.29 -7.90
N ALA A 52 4.23 -12.78 -9.08
CA ALA A 52 3.33 -11.98 -9.89
C ALA A 52 2.04 -12.75 -10.20
N THR A 53 0.91 -12.06 -10.23
CA THR A 53 -0.41 -12.61 -10.51
C THR A 53 -1.16 -11.73 -11.51
N ILE A 54 -2.10 -12.32 -12.24
CA ILE A 54 -2.96 -11.61 -13.17
C ILE A 54 -4.24 -11.18 -12.45
N THR A 55 -4.63 -9.91 -12.62
CA THR A 55 -5.96 -9.41 -12.25
C THR A 55 -6.77 -9.28 -13.53
N PRO A 56 -7.92 -9.98 -13.69
CA PRO A 56 -8.70 -9.93 -14.90
C PRO A 56 -9.40 -8.57 -15.06
N ASN A 57 -9.46 -8.11 -16.29
CA ASN A 57 -10.29 -7.02 -16.76
C ASN A 57 -11.21 -7.56 -17.89
N ARG A 58 -12.03 -6.70 -18.52
CA ARG A 58 -12.93 -7.14 -19.59
C ARG A 58 -12.20 -7.87 -20.71
N GLN A 59 -11.07 -7.34 -21.17
CA GLN A 59 -10.27 -7.98 -22.22
C GLN A 59 -9.75 -9.35 -21.77
N ARG A 60 -9.30 -9.49 -20.53
CA ARG A 60 -8.86 -10.77 -19.96
C ARG A 60 -9.99 -11.79 -19.83
N MET A 61 -11.23 -11.36 -19.63
CA MET A 61 -12.40 -12.26 -19.66
C MET A 61 -12.60 -12.88 -21.03
N GLU A 62 -12.29 -12.14 -22.10
CA GLU A 62 -12.34 -12.67 -23.48
C GLU A 62 -11.20 -13.66 -23.75
N GLU A 63 -9.99 -13.40 -23.24
CA GLU A 63 -8.84 -14.31 -23.35
C GLU A 63 -9.02 -15.61 -22.55
N TYR A 64 -9.79 -15.57 -21.46
CA TYR A 64 -10.05 -16.70 -20.57
C TYR A 64 -11.56 -16.95 -20.42
N PRO A 65 -12.23 -17.53 -21.43
CA PRO A 65 -13.69 -17.65 -21.45
C PRO A 65 -14.28 -18.56 -20.35
N GLN A 66 -13.43 -19.33 -19.65
CA GLN A 66 -13.82 -20.15 -18.52
C GLN A 66 -13.96 -19.37 -17.20
N LEU A 67 -13.59 -18.08 -17.17
CA LEU A 67 -13.76 -17.26 -15.97
C LEU A 67 -15.22 -16.93 -15.76
N THR A 68 -15.69 -17.11 -14.54
CA THR A 68 -17.06 -16.80 -14.12
C THR A 68 -17.24 -15.37 -13.67
N GLU A 69 -16.15 -14.73 -13.22
CA GLU A 69 -16.18 -13.36 -12.67
C GLU A 69 -14.87 -12.61 -12.96
N MET A 70 -14.94 -11.28 -12.95
CA MET A 70 -13.74 -10.44 -12.86
C MET A 70 -13.23 -10.43 -11.42
N TRP A 71 -12.47 -11.45 -11.05
CA TRP A 71 -11.89 -11.59 -9.71
C TRP A 71 -11.08 -10.35 -9.30
N LYS A 72 -11.24 -9.93 -8.05
CA LYS A 72 -10.46 -8.82 -7.47
C LYS A 72 -8.95 -9.12 -7.52
N SER A 73 -8.14 -8.09 -7.38
CA SER A 73 -6.68 -8.28 -7.30
C SER A 73 -6.31 -9.13 -6.08
N PRO A 74 -5.61 -10.25 -6.24
CA PRO A 74 -5.17 -11.05 -5.10
C PRO A 74 -4.18 -10.28 -4.21
N ASN A 75 -3.43 -9.32 -4.78
CA ASN A 75 -2.60 -8.42 -3.99
C ASN A 75 -3.43 -7.56 -3.04
N GLY A 76 -4.56 -7.02 -3.54
CA GLY A 76 -5.48 -6.24 -2.73
C GLY A 76 -6.11 -7.06 -1.60
N THR A 77 -6.59 -8.27 -1.92
CA THR A 77 -7.20 -9.18 -0.94
C THR A 77 -6.21 -9.59 0.15
N ILE A 78 -5.00 -10.03 -0.23
CA ILE A 78 -3.96 -10.45 0.72
C ILE A 78 -3.56 -9.28 1.63
N ARG A 79 -3.28 -8.10 1.06
CA ARG A 79 -2.94 -6.90 1.85
C ARG A 79 -4.06 -6.48 2.78
N ALA A 80 -5.31 -6.57 2.34
CA ALA A 80 -6.47 -6.24 3.16
C ALA A 80 -6.65 -7.19 4.36
N ILE A 81 -6.23 -8.45 4.23
CA ILE A 81 -6.28 -9.46 5.30
C ILE A 81 -5.07 -9.31 6.23
N LEU A 82 -3.87 -9.08 5.66
CA LEU A 82 -2.64 -8.95 6.44
C LEU A 82 -2.52 -7.60 7.11
N ASP A 83 -3.06 -6.54 6.46
CA ASP A 83 -2.81 -5.13 6.81
C ASP A 83 -1.30 -4.80 6.68
N GLY A 84 -0.82 -3.72 7.31
CA GLY A 84 0.59 -3.39 7.38
C GLY A 84 1.06 -2.37 6.35
N THR A 85 2.36 -2.36 6.14
CA THR A 85 3.06 -1.39 5.29
C THR A 85 3.89 -2.10 4.25
N ALA A 86 3.71 -1.73 2.98
CA ALA A 86 4.56 -2.22 1.90
C ALA A 86 5.74 -1.26 1.70
N PHE A 87 6.95 -1.68 2.06
CA PHE A 87 8.17 -0.96 1.78
C PHE A 87 8.69 -1.37 0.41
N ARG A 88 8.86 -0.37 -0.46
CA ARG A 88 9.34 -0.54 -1.83
C ARG A 88 10.60 0.29 -2.03
N ALA A 89 11.72 -0.39 -2.27
CA ALA A 89 13.01 0.23 -2.45
C ALA A 89 13.60 -0.08 -3.83
N PRO A 90 14.13 0.90 -4.56
CA PRO A 90 14.80 0.66 -5.82
C PRO A 90 16.12 -0.08 -5.58
N ILE A 91 16.45 -1.02 -6.48
CA ILE A 91 17.77 -1.63 -6.56
C ILE A 91 18.65 -0.70 -7.39
N VAL A 92 19.60 -0.04 -6.73
CA VAL A 92 20.50 0.91 -7.39
C VAL A 92 21.76 0.20 -7.87
N LEU A 93 22.04 0.28 -9.15
CA LEU A 93 23.24 -0.28 -9.76
C LEU A 93 24.20 0.87 -10.18
N PRO A 94 25.50 0.78 -9.86
CA PRO A 94 26.47 1.85 -10.15
C PRO A 94 26.57 2.24 -11.63
N MET A 95 26.29 1.28 -12.55
CA MET A 95 26.33 1.50 -13.99
C MET A 95 25.05 2.10 -14.58
N ILE A 96 23.97 2.19 -13.80
CA ILE A 96 22.69 2.76 -14.23
C ILE A 96 22.47 4.08 -13.48
N HIS A 97 22.59 5.17 -14.22
CA HIS A 97 22.37 6.50 -13.65
C HIS A 97 20.88 6.80 -13.56
N PRO A 98 20.39 7.33 -12.41
CA PRO A 98 19.02 7.78 -12.29
C PRO A 98 18.68 8.85 -13.33
N VAL A 99 17.43 8.84 -13.82
CA VAL A 99 16.91 9.90 -14.70
C VAL A 99 16.94 11.25 -14.00
N VAL A 100 16.70 11.26 -12.69
CA VAL A 100 16.87 12.45 -11.85
C VAL A 100 18.33 12.50 -11.37
N LYS A 101 19.11 13.37 -12.00
CA LYS A 101 20.58 13.46 -11.78
C LYS A 101 21.00 13.75 -10.35
N ASN A 102 20.12 14.37 -9.54
CA ASN A 102 20.42 14.69 -8.15
C ASN A 102 20.27 13.50 -7.19
N TRP A 103 19.64 12.41 -7.62
CA TRP A 103 19.43 11.26 -6.74
C TRP A 103 20.70 10.44 -6.60
N GLU A 104 21.29 10.50 -5.41
CA GLU A 104 22.56 9.83 -5.06
C GLU A 104 22.33 8.58 -4.21
N ALA A 105 21.18 8.52 -3.52
CA ALA A 105 20.83 7.43 -2.63
C ALA A 105 19.36 6.98 -2.87
N PRO A 106 19.03 5.70 -2.60
CA PRO A 106 17.70 5.18 -2.84
C PRO A 106 16.63 5.91 -2.01
N ILE A 107 15.46 6.11 -2.62
CA ILE A 107 14.27 6.62 -1.96
C ILE A 107 13.34 5.42 -1.75
N THR A 108 13.07 5.09 -0.49
CA THR A 108 12.18 3.98 -0.14
C THR A 108 10.77 4.50 0.02
N ILE A 109 9.81 3.94 -0.71
CA ILE A 109 8.40 4.26 -0.52
C ILE A 109 7.80 3.33 0.54
N ALA A 110 7.25 3.91 1.61
CA ALA A 110 6.43 3.21 2.57
C ALA A 110 4.95 3.42 2.21
N ARG A 111 4.34 2.41 1.60
CA ARG A 111 2.96 2.42 1.16
C ARG A 111 2.05 1.81 2.22
N HIS A 112 1.02 2.53 2.66
CA HIS A 112 -0.04 1.95 3.47
C HIS A 112 -0.74 0.83 2.69
N ALA A 113 -0.88 -0.36 3.28
CA ALA A 113 -1.39 -1.52 2.56
C ALA A 113 -2.92 -1.71 2.67
N TYR A 114 -3.60 -0.87 3.42
CA TYR A 114 -5.01 -1.00 3.74
C TYR A 114 -5.85 0.21 3.29
N GLY A 115 -7.14 -0.02 3.08
CA GLY A 115 -8.14 1.04 2.95
C GLY A 115 -8.09 1.83 1.65
N ASP A 116 -8.59 3.05 1.73
CA ASP A 116 -8.70 4.02 0.66
C ASP A 116 -9.46 3.43 -0.55
N MET A 117 -9.14 3.85 -1.77
CA MET A 117 -9.81 3.37 -2.97
C MET A 117 -9.63 1.86 -3.24
N TYR A 118 -8.64 1.18 -2.64
CA TYR A 118 -8.45 -0.27 -2.77
C TYR A 118 -9.49 -1.09 -1.99
N LYS A 119 -10.21 -0.47 -1.07
CA LYS A 119 -11.35 -1.03 -0.33
C LYS A 119 -12.61 -0.19 -0.49
N ALA A 120 -12.67 0.61 -1.53
CA ALA A 120 -13.85 1.39 -1.86
C ALA A 120 -15.02 0.49 -2.31
N VAL A 121 -16.21 1.05 -2.19
CA VAL A 121 -17.41 0.55 -2.83
C VAL A 121 -17.86 1.56 -3.88
N ASP A 122 -18.23 1.07 -5.06
CA ASP A 122 -18.59 1.91 -6.20
C ASP A 122 -20.00 1.58 -6.69
N MET A 123 -20.70 2.57 -7.20
CA MET A 123 -21.95 2.38 -7.92
C MET A 123 -22.12 3.44 -9.03
N VAL A 124 -22.88 3.07 -10.05
CA VAL A 124 -23.39 3.98 -11.06
C VAL A 124 -24.91 4.13 -10.88
N THR A 125 -25.41 5.35 -11.02
CA THR A 125 -26.84 5.64 -11.07
C THR A 125 -27.20 6.28 -12.39
N GLU A 126 -28.37 5.96 -12.94
CA GLU A 126 -28.79 6.42 -14.27
C GLU A 126 -29.86 7.51 -14.21
N GLU A 127 -30.44 7.78 -13.06
CA GLU A 127 -31.51 8.74 -12.85
C GLU A 127 -31.10 9.90 -11.91
N PRO A 128 -31.83 11.02 -11.94
CA PRO A 128 -31.66 12.10 -10.97
C PRO A 128 -31.89 11.63 -9.55
N GLY A 129 -31.12 12.16 -8.59
CA GLY A 129 -31.27 11.77 -7.19
C GLY A 129 -30.25 12.40 -6.27
N THR A 130 -30.30 12.03 -5.00
CA THR A 130 -29.38 12.51 -3.97
C THR A 130 -28.62 11.33 -3.36
N ALA A 131 -27.29 11.40 -3.39
CA ALA A 131 -26.44 10.45 -2.68
C ALA A 131 -26.12 10.95 -1.28
N THR A 132 -26.15 10.03 -0.29
CA THR A 132 -25.82 10.31 1.10
C THR A 132 -24.78 9.33 1.63
N LEU A 133 -23.95 9.79 2.55
CA LEU A 133 -23.08 8.96 3.38
C LEU A 133 -23.70 8.86 4.77
N THR A 134 -24.09 7.65 5.16
CA THR A 134 -24.72 7.39 6.45
C THR A 134 -23.90 6.43 7.29
N PHE A 135 -23.58 6.83 8.50
CA PHE A 135 -23.00 5.97 9.53
C PHE A 135 -24.07 5.61 10.57
N LYS A 136 -24.20 4.32 10.87
CA LYS A 136 -25.07 3.79 11.92
C LYS A 136 -24.22 3.11 12.98
N GLY A 137 -24.17 3.69 14.15
CA GLY A 137 -23.47 3.14 15.31
C GLY A 137 -24.25 2.01 15.97
N GLU A 138 -23.57 1.07 16.60
CA GLU A 138 -24.19 -0.02 17.38
C GLU A 138 -25.01 0.50 18.56
N SER A 139 -24.67 1.68 19.10
CA SER A 139 -25.43 2.37 20.14
C SER A 139 -26.74 3.01 19.64
N GLY A 140 -27.07 2.91 18.35
CA GLY A 140 -28.19 3.57 17.71
C GLY A 140 -27.92 5.01 17.25
N ALA A 141 -26.70 5.53 17.46
CA ALA A 141 -26.31 6.83 16.92
C ALA A 141 -26.29 6.77 15.38
N GLU A 142 -26.88 7.78 14.74
CA GLU A 142 -26.87 7.90 13.27
C GLU A 142 -26.37 9.28 12.86
N LYS A 143 -25.51 9.30 11.84
CA LYS A 143 -25.02 10.52 11.21
C LYS A 143 -25.12 10.38 9.70
N THR A 144 -25.85 11.28 9.06
CA THR A 144 -26.03 11.31 7.60
C THR A 144 -25.52 12.63 7.05
N LEU A 145 -24.73 12.55 5.99
CA LEU A 145 -24.25 13.70 5.22
C LEU A 145 -24.67 13.54 3.77
N THR A 146 -25.18 14.61 3.16
CA THR A 146 -25.41 14.65 1.73
C THR A 146 -24.06 14.74 1.01
N VAL A 147 -23.80 13.79 0.11
CA VAL A 147 -22.63 13.84 -0.77
C VAL A 147 -22.91 14.82 -1.89
N GLN A 148 -23.97 14.61 -2.67
CA GLN A 148 -24.38 15.48 -3.77
C GLN A 148 -25.81 15.17 -4.23
N THR A 149 -26.49 16.15 -4.79
CA THR A 149 -27.73 15.98 -5.57
C THR A 149 -27.39 16.17 -7.05
N VAL A 150 -27.82 15.23 -7.87
CA VAL A 150 -27.53 15.21 -9.32
C VAL A 150 -28.82 15.22 -10.14
N SER A 151 -28.77 15.81 -11.33
CA SER A 151 -29.90 15.92 -12.25
C SER A 151 -29.90 14.84 -13.36
N GLY A 152 -29.00 13.87 -13.30
CA GLY A 152 -28.86 12.80 -14.29
C GLY A 152 -27.87 11.75 -13.84
N PRO A 153 -27.36 10.93 -14.78
CA PRO A 153 -26.44 9.83 -14.48
C PRO A 153 -25.21 10.27 -13.69
N ALA A 154 -24.78 9.45 -12.75
CA ALA A 154 -23.61 9.76 -11.90
C ALA A 154 -22.87 8.49 -11.46
N VAL A 155 -21.61 8.66 -11.06
CA VAL A 155 -20.78 7.62 -10.46
C VAL A 155 -20.43 8.02 -9.02
N TRP A 156 -20.44 7.07 -8.11
CA TRP A 156 -20.23 7.26 -6.70
C TRP A 156 -19.15 6.31 -6.18
N GLN A 157 -18.34 6.79 -5.24
CA GLN A 157 -17.36 5.96 -4.56
C GLN A 157 -17.33 6.28 -3.07
N GLY A 158 -17.44 5.26 -2.23
CA GLY A 158 -17.26 5.35 -0.78
C GLY A 158 -15.92 4.74 -0.36
N GLN A 159 -15.08 5.53 0.29
CA GLN A 159 -13.79 5.11 0.83
C GLN A 159 -13.81 5.10 2.35
N HIS A 160 -12.93 4.30 2.96
CA HIS A 160 -12.76 4.28 4.41
C HIS A 160 -11.32 3.94 4.80
N ASN A 161 -10.98 4.28 6.03
CA ASN A 161 -9.83 3.75 6.74
C ASN A 161 -10.19 3.59 8.23
N THR A 162 -9.32 2.97 9.01
CA THR A 162 -9.51 2.81 10.45
C THR A 162 -8.33 3.43 11.20
N GLU A 163 -8.61 4.06 12.35
CA GLU A 163 -7.55 4.62 13.21
C GLU A 163 -6.50 3.55 13.55
N LYS A 164 -6.94 2.33 13.85
CA LYS A 164 -6.04 1.19 14.14
C LYS A 164 -5.05 0.94 13.02
N SER A 165 -5.52 0.91 11.76
CA SER A 165 -4.66 0.64 10.61
C SER A 165 -3.73 1.82 10.30
N ILE A 166 -4.22 3.07 10.40
CA ILE A 166 -3.39 4.27 10.22
C ILE A 166 -2.27 4.31 11.27
N ARG A 167 -2.59 4.02 12.53
CA ARG A 167 -1.64 4.00 13.65
C ARG A 167 -0.58 2.91 13.46
N ALA A 168 -0.99 1.72 13.04
CA ALA A 168 -0.07 0.64 12.70
C ALA A 168 0.87 1.02 11.55
N PHE A 169 0.33 1.69 10.52
CA PHE A 169 1.12 2.23 9.41
C PHE A 169 2.16 3.24 9.90
N ALA A 170 1.76 4.21 10.72
CA ALA A 170 2.68 5.19 11.28
C ALA A 170 3.82 4.51 12.07
N ARG A 171 3.49 3.60 12.98
CA ARG A 171 4.47 2.84 13.79
C ARG A 171 5.45 2.05 12.93
N SER A 172 4.94 1.33 11.92
CA SER A 172 5.78 0.63 10.95
C SER A 172 6.78 1.57 10.26
N CYS A 173 6.32 2.75 9.82
CA CYS A 173 7.18 3.73 9.16
C CYS A 173 8.27 4.26 10.07
N PHE A 174 7.94 4.66 11.31
CA PHE A 174 8.90 5.17 12.29
C PHE A 174 9.91 4.08 12.68
N GLN A 175 9.44 2.87 12.97
CA GLN A 175 10.33 1.76 13.34
C GLN A 175 11.28 1.39 12.19
N TYR A 176 10.77 1.36 10.95
CA TYR A 176 11.60 1.10 9.78
C TYR A 176 12.65 2.21 9.57
N ALA A 177 12.27 3.48 9.76
CA ALA A 177 13.18 4.61 9.68
C ALA A 177 14.33 4.52 10.69
N ILE A 178 14.03 4.17 11.94
CA ILE A 178 15.01 3.91 13.00
C ILE A 178 15.96 2.77 12.60
N ASN A 179 15.41 1.64 12.14
CA ASN A 179 16.19 0.46 11.77
C ASN A 179 17.13 0.73 10.58
N GLN A 180 16.67 1.52 9.60
CA GLN A 180 17.45 1.89 8.41
C GLN A 180 18.33 3.11 8.63
N ARG A 181 18.16 3.84 9.75
CA ARG A 181 18.83 5.12 10.03
C ARG A 181 18.60 6.14 8.91
N GLN A 182 17.36 6.30 8.51
CA GLN A 182 16.93 7.21 7.44
C GLN A 182 15.86 8.16 7.93
N ASP A 183 15.85 9.38 7.38
CA ASP A 183 14.77 10.34 7.60
C ASP A 183 13.44 9.77 7.13
N LEU A 184 12.36 10.18 7.77
CA LEU A 184 10.99 9.82 7.39
C LEU A 184 10.23 11.05 6.89
N TRP A 185 9.86 11.03 5.62
CA TRP A 185 8.95 11.99 5.05
C TRP A 185 7.55 11.41 4.99
N PHE A 186 6.56 12.20 5.35
CA PHE A 186 5.17 11.81 5.24
C PHE A 186 4.37 12.89 4.50
N SER A 187 3.46 12.49 3.62
CA SER A 187 2.67 13.43 2.83
C SER A 187 1.24 12.97 2.60
N THR A 188 0.34 13.93 2.67
CA THR A 188 -1.07 13.79 2.31
C THR A 188 -1.58 15.08 1.65
N LYS A 189 -2.86 15.20 1.36
CA LYS A 189 -3.48 16.44 0.87
C LYS A 189 -4.53 16.96 1.87
N ASP A 190 -4.11 17.15 3.13
CA ASP A 190 -4.99 17.55 4.24
C ASP A 190 -5.63 18.92 4.06
N THR A 191 -5.08 19.77 3.20
CA THR A 191 -5.70 21.08 2.83
C THR A 191 -6.98 20.91 2.00
N ILE A 192 -7.14 19.79 1.29
CA ILE A 192 -8.33 19.45 0.50
C ILE A 192 -9.14 18.39 1.22
N SER A 193 -8.55 17.26 1.55
CA SER A 193 -9.17 16.17 2.30
C SER A 193 -9.00 16.40 3.81
N LYS A 194 -9.63 17.47 4.31
CA LYS A 194 -9.36 18.03 5.66
C LYS A 194 -9.61 17.06 6.80
N VAL A 195 -10.62 16.19 6.66
CA VAL A 195 -10.96 15.20 7.68
C VAL A 195 -10.21 13.90 7.44
N TYR A 196 -10.32 13.33 6.26
CA TYR A 196 -9.75 12.02 5.96
C TYR A 196 -8.22 12.03 6.00
N ASP A 197 -7.58 12.91 5.25
CA ASP A 197 -6.13 13.06 5.24
C ASP A 197 -5.61 13.74 6.52
N GLY A 198 -6.42 14.63 7.11
CA GLY A 198 -6.11 15.24 8.39
C GLY A 198 -5.99 14.23 9.51
N GLU A 199 -6.77 13.16 9.50
CA GLU A 199 -6.68 12.08 10.50
C GLU A 199 -5.38 11.28 10.36
N PHE A 200 -4.92 11.01 9.14
CA PHE A 200 -3.60 10.43 8.92
C PHE A 200 -2.50 11.30 9.48
N LYS A 201 -2.54 12.60 9.19
CA LYS A 201 -1.56 13.57 9.70
C LYS A 201 -1.55 13.61 11.21
N ARG A 202 -2.72 13.75 11.83
CA ARG A 202 -2.89 13.80 13.28
C ARG A 202 -2.26 12.57 13.97
N ILE A 203 -2.54 11.37 13.44
CA ILE A 203 -2.04 10.12 14.01
C ILE A 203 -0.51 10.01 13.87
N PHE A 204 0.05 10.39 12.72
CA PHE A 204 1.51 10.41 12.53
C PHE A 204 2.18 11.40 13.48
N GLU A 205 1.64 12.61 13.65
CA GLU A 205 2.16 13.61 14.57
C GLU A 205 2.07 13.12 16.04
N GLU A 206 0.96 12.52 16.43
CA GLU A 206 0.76 11.95 17.76
C GLU A 206 1.77 10.83 18.04
N GLU A 207 1.93 9.84 17.15
CA GLU A 207 2.91 8.76 17.31
C GLU A 207 4.34 9.30 17.37
N TYR A 208 4.68 10.27 16.54
CA TYR A 208 5.99 10.91 16.58
C TYR A 208 6.25 11.56 17.93
N GLU A 209 5.40 12.50 18.35
CA GLU A 209 5.61 13.29 19.57
C GLU A 209 5.61 12.42 20.84
N THR A 210 4.74 11.40 20.90
CA THR A 210 4.59 10.58 22.12
C THR A 210 5.55 9.40 22.20
N THR A 211 6.02 8.87 21.06
CA THR A 211 6.72 7.57 21.05
C THR A 211 8.10 7.64 20.42
N TYR A 212 8.27 8.32 19.28
CA TYR A 212 9.47 8.16 18.45
C TYR A 212 10.42 9.36 18.48
N LYS A 213 10.00 10.53 18.91
CA LYS A 213 10.77 11.77 18.85
C LYS A 213 12.13 11.67 19.53
N ALA A 214 12.16 11.16 20.76
CA ALA A 214 13.40 11.04 21.52
C ALA A 214 14.43 10.13 20.84
N GLU A 215 14.00 9.03 20.21
CA GLU A 215 14.90 8.14 19.50
C GLU A 215 15.34 8.74 18.15
N PHE A 216 14.47 9.46 17.45
CA PHE A 216 14.82 10.21 16.24
C PHE A 216 15.87 11.27 16.54
N GLU A 217 15.68 12.09 17.58
CA GLU A 217 16.67 13.10 18.02
C GLU A 217 18.01 12.48 18.40
N LYS A 218 18.00 11.38 19.16
CA LYS A 218 19.21 10.64 19.55
C LYS A 218 19.98 10.10 18.34
N LEU A 219 19.28 9.67 17.28
CA LEU A 219 19.87 9.13 16.07
C LEU A 219 20.19 10.21 15.02
N GLY A 220 19.82 11.47 15.26
CA GLY A 220 19.95 12.57 14.31
C GLY A 220 19.05 12.43 13.08
N LEU A 221 17.90 11.74 13.22
CA LEU A 221 16.92 11.55 12.17
C LEU A 221 15.84 12.63 12.19
N THR A 222 15.29 12.94 11.02
CA THR A 222 14.23 13.94 10.84
C THR A 222 12.92 13.27 10.46
N TYR A 223 11.83 13.63 11.15
CA TYR A 223 10.47 13.44 10.66
C TYR A 223 9.99 14.72 10.00
N PHE A 224 9.53 14.62 8.75
CA PHE A 224 9.10 15.76 7.96
C PHE A 224 7.73 15.50 7.31
N TYR A 225 6.76 16.36 7.63
CA TYR A 225 5.45 16.35 6.98
C TYR A 225 5.32 17.51 6.00
N THR A 226 4.77 17.25 4.82
CA THR A 226 4.36 18.28 3.86
C THR A 226 3.22 17.79 2.96
N LEU A 227 2.58 18.72 2.24
CA LEU A 227 1.55 18.37 1.26
C LEU A 227 2.17 17.55 0.12
N ILE A 228 1.40 16.61 -0.42
CA ILE A 228 1.91 15.65 -1.42
C ILE A 228 2.44 16.33 -2.69
N ASP A 229 1.81 17.40 -3.14
CA ASP A 229 2.27 18.17 -4.30
C ASP A 229 3.61 18.90 -4.03
N ASP A 230 3.80 19.46 -2.82
CA ASP A 230 5.09 20.00 -2.40
C ASP A 230 6.13 18.89 -2.23
N ALA A 231 5.73 17.73 -1.65
CA ALA A 231 6.61 16.59 -1.52
C ALA A 231 7.15 16.13 -2.88
N VAL A 232 6.31 15.99 -3.90
CA VAL A 232 6.74 15.62 -5.27
C VAL A 232 7.82 16.57 -5.78
N ALA A 233 7.63 17.89 -5.62
CA ALA A 233 8.61 18.89 -6.05
C ALA A 233 9.93 18.77 -5.26
N ARG A 234 9.87 18.52 -3.95
CA ARG A 234 11.05 18.35 -3.08
C ARG A 234 11.79 17.05 -3.37
N VAL A 235 11.08 15.95 -3.58
CA VAL A 235 11.66 14.64 -3.90
C VAL A 235 12.51 14.72 -5.16
N ILE A 236 12.00 15.35 -6.23
CA ILE A 236 12.76 15.56 -7.48
C ILE A 236 14.05 16.39 -7.27
N ARG A 237 14.03 17.33 -6.33
CA ARG A 237 15.17 18.19 -6.02
C ARG A 237 16.11 17.63 -4.96
N SER A 238 15.70 16.57 -4.27
CA SER A 238 16.46 15.95 -3.19
C SER A 238 17.66 15.16 -3.72
N ARG A 239 18.51 14.74 -2.80
CA ARG A 239 19.59 13.77 -3.07
C ARG A 239 19.16 12.32 -2.85
N GLY A 240 17.91 12.09 -2.40
CA GLY A 240 17.44 10.79 -1.96
C GLY A 240 17.90 10.41 -0.55
N GLY A 241 17.86 9.11 -0.22
CA GLY A 241 18.36 8.59 1.07
C GLY A 241 17.36 8.69 2.22
N PHE A 242 16.06 8.76 1.93
CA PHE A 242 15.00 8.83 2.93
C PHE A 242 13.86 7.87 2.61
N ILE A 243 12.99 7.68 3.60
CA ILE A 243 11.75 6.93 3.46
C ILE A 243 10.61 7.92 3.23
N TRP A 244 9.81 7.67 2.20
CA TRP A 244 8.62 8.48 1.90
C TRP A 244 7.34 7.69 2.16
N ALA A 245 6.67 7.99 3.27
CA ALA A 245 5.42 7.38 3.68
C ALA A 245 4.24 8.03 2.94
N LEU A 246 3.37 7.18 2.40
CA LEU A 246 2.26 7.58 1.55
C LEU A 246 1.04 6.69 1.77
N LYS A 247 -0.15 7.26 1.60
CA LYS A 247 -1.41 6.49 1.56
C LYS A 247 -1.35 5.44 0.45
N ASN A 248 -2.32 4.52 0.48
CA ASN A 248 -2.30 3.32 -0.36
C ASN A 248 -2.12 3.63 -1.87
N TYR A 249 -2.97 4.47 -2.44
CA TYR A 249 -2.90 4.81 -3.88
C TYR A 249 -1.68 5.68 -4.21
N ASP A 250 -1.43 6.70 -3.40
CA ASP A 250 -0.29 7.60 -3.60
C ASP A 250 1.03 6.80 -3.58
N GLY A 251 1.16 5.87 -2.63
CA GLY A 251 2.31 4.98 -2.50
C GLY A 251 2.47 4.00 -3.67
N ASP A 252 1.36 3.54 -4.24
CA ASP A 252 1.40 2.68 -5.43
C ASP A 252 2.00 3.43 -6.62
N VAL A 253 1.45 4.60 -6.93
CA VAL A 253 1.88 5.41 -8.08
C VAL A 253 3.30 5.94 -7.89
N MET A 254 3.62 6.48 -6.71
CA MET A 254 4.93 7.08 -6.46
C MET A 254 6.06 6.04 -6.40
N SER A 255 5.79 4.82 -5.94
CA SER A 255 6.81 3.77 -5.97
C SER A 255 7.22 3.37 -7.39
N ASP A 256 6.25 3.32 -8.31
CA ASP A 256 6.52 3.02 -9.71
C ASP A 256 7.29 4.16 -10.40
N MET A 257 6.94 5.41 -10.08
CA MET A 257 7.68 6.58 -10.56
C MET A 257 9.14 6.54 -10.07
N VAL A 258 9.36 6.32 -8.77
CA VAL A 258 10.69 6.30 -8.16
C VAL A 258 11.52 5.13 -8.73
N ALA A 259 10.97 3.93 -8.82
CA ALA A 259 11.66 2.77 -9.36
C ALA A 259 12.07 2.99 -10.83
N THR A 260 11.16 3.53 -11.65
CA THR A 260 11.42 3.86 -13.05
C THR A 260 12.54 4.91 -13.17
N ALA A 261 12.53 5.91 -12.31
CA ALA A 261 13.55 6.97 -12.32
C ALA A 261 14.93 6.47 -11.86
N PHE A 262 15.02 5.43 -11.04
CA PHE A 262 16.27 4.75 -10.70
C PHE A 262 16.72 3.72 -11.74
N GLY A 263 15.88 3.37 -12.73
CA GLY A 263 16.24 2.48 -13.83
C GLY A 263 15.09 1.68 -14.41
N SER A 264 14.34 0.94 -13.61
CA SER A 264 13.24 0.09 -14.08
C SER A 264 12.32 -0.35 -12.96
N LEU A 265 11.03 -0.51 -13.25
CA LEU A 265 10.06 -1.16 -12.36
C LEU A 265 10.50 -2.55 -11.90
N ALA A 266 11.21 -3.30 -12.76
CA ALA A 266 11.70 -4.62 -12.42
C ALA A 266 12.85 -4.60 -11.38
N MET A 267 13.43 -3.42 -11.15
CA MET A 267 14.52 -3.20 -10.18
C MET A 267 13.99 -2.57 -8.89
N MET A 268 12.92 -3.13 -8.36
CA MET A 268 12.32 -2.69 -7.11
C MET A 268 12.03 -3.88 -6.22
N THR A 269 12.52 -3.84 -4.99
CA THR A 269 12.08 -4.77 -3.95
C THR A 269 10.73 -4.33 -3.39
N SER A 270 9.93 -5.27 -2.91
CA SER A 270 8.67 -4.97 -2.23
C SER A 270 8.47 -5.96 -1.09
N VAL A 271 8.46 -5.46 0.13
CA VAL A 271 8.26 -6.23 1.35
C VAL A 271 7.05 -5.68 2.09
N LEU A 272 6.08 -6.54 2.39
CA LEU A 272 4.96 -6.20 3.27
C LEU A 272 5.33 -6.56 4.70
N VAL A 273 5.37 -5.55 5.56
CA VAL A 273 5.63 -5.67 6.99
C VAL A 273 4.29 -5.63 7.72
N SER A 274 4.08 -6.54 8.68
CA SER A 274 2.85 -6.61 9.47
C SER A 274 2.65 -5.37 10.36
N PRO A 275 1.42 -5.14 10.88
CA PRO A 275 1.10 -3.96 11.69
C PRO A 275 1.91 -3.82 12.97
N ASP A 276 2.43 -4.91 13.51
CA ASP A 276 3.28 -4.94 14.71
C ASP A 276 4.78 -4.76 14.39
N GLY A 277 5.12 -4.54 13.10
CA GLY A 277 6.49 -4.33 12.65
C GLY A 277 7.32 -5.60 12.56
N THR A 278 6.73 -6.78 12.76
CA THR A 278 7.39 -8.06 12.47
C THR A 278 7.28 -8.37 10.97
N MET A 279 8.33 -8.95 10.39
CA MET A 279 8.32 -9.38 8.98
C MET A 279 7.86 -10.83 8.88
#